data_cb3746469f5fc6d1619f98a540cf2f3b
#
_entry.id   cb3746469f5fc6d1619f98a540cf2f3b
#
_cell.length_a   1.000
_cell.length_b   1.000
_cell.length_c   1.000
_cell.angle_alpha   90.00
_cell.angle_beta   90.00
_cell.angle_gamma   90.00
#
_symmetry.space_group_name_H-M   'P 1'
#
loop_
_entity.id
_entity.type
_entity.pdbx_description
1 polymer ?
#
loop_
_entity_poly.entity_id
_entity_poly.type
_entity_poly.pdbx_seq_one_letter_code
_entity_poly.pdbx_strand_id
1 'polypeptide(L)'
;MFRIGIAEDDPSFQKTISEYIERYKKETNIDIQASFFQDGNELVFKYEPIYDVLLLDIEMPKMNGMDAAREIRKRDQRVLIIF
;
A
#
# COMPACT_ATOMS: atom_id res chain seq x y z
N MET A 1 -4.22 -14.92 5.92
CA MET A 1 -4.31 -13.45 6.02
C MET A 1 -3.71 -12.82 4.77
N PHE A 2 -4.43 -11.89 4.17
CA PHE A 2 -3.98 -11.16 2.98
C PHE A 2 -3.52 -9.77 3.40
N ARG A 3 -2.28 -9.41 3.09
CA ARG A 3 -1.68 -8.15 3.55
C ARG A 3 -1.51 -7.17 2.42
N ILE A 4 -2.07 -5.97 2.60
CA ILE A 4 -2.03 -4.89 1.62
C ILE A 4 -1.31 -3.69 2.22
N GLY A 5 -0.30 -3.18 1.51
CA GLY A 5 0.30 -1.89 1.84
C GLY A 5 -0.23 -0.84 0.89
N ILE A 6 -0.61 0.31 1.43
CA ILE A 6 -1.22 1.39 0.65
C ILE A 6 -0.45 2.68 0.91
N ALA A 7 0.12 3.26 -0.13
CA ALA A 7 0.79 4.56 -0.05
C ALA A 7 -0.08 5.60 -0.73
N GLU A 8 -0.62 6.51 0.06
CA GLU A 8 -1.54 7.56 -0.37
C GLU A 8 -1.45 8.73 0.59
N ASP A 9 -1.22 9.93 0.07
CA ASP A 9 -1.04 11.12 0.89
C ASP A 9 -2.35 11.85 1.22
N ASP A 10 -3.43 11.56 0.51
CA ASP A 10 -4.74 12.20 0.74
C ASP A 10 -5.52 11.44 1.82
N PRO A 11 -5.76 12.06 3.00
CA PRO A 11 -6.50 11.40 4.08
C PRO A 11 -7.92 11.00 3.68
N SER A 12 -8.60 11.78 2.84
CA SER A 12 -9.94 11.44 2.35
C SER A 12 -9.91 10.17 1.53
N PHE A 13 -8.92 10.04 0.67
CA PHE A 13 -8.79 8.86 -0.19
C PHE A 13 -8.40 7.63 0.64
N GLN A 14 -7.52 7.82 1.63
CA GLN A 14 -7.19 6.75 2.58
C GLN A 14 -8.44 6.21 3.27
N LYS A 15 -9.30 7.12 3.72
CA LYS A 15 -10.55 6.74 4.39
C LYS A 15 -11.45 5.95 3.45
N THR A 16 -11.58 6.40 2.20
CA THR A 16 -12.40 5.71 1.19
C THR A 16 -11.88 4.30 0.95
N ILE A 17 -10.58 4.15 0.78
CA ILE A 17 -9.96 2.82 0.59
C ILE A 17 -10.21 1.93 1.80
N SER A 18 -10.04 2.48 3.00
CA SER A 18 -10.26 1.73 4.23
C SER A 18 -11.70 1.23 4.34
N GLU A 19 -12.68 2.06 3.97
CA GLU A 19 -14.09 1.68 3.99
C GLU A 19 -14.39 0.56 2.98
N TYR A 20 -13.81 0.63 1.79
CA TYR A 20 -13.97 -0.42 0.79
C TYR A 20 -13.38 -1.76 1.27
N ILE A 21 -12.21 -1.71 1.89
CA ILE A 21 -11.57 -2.91 2.42
C ILE A 21 -12.43 -3.53 3.51
N GLU A 22 -12.93 -2.73 4.43
CA GLU A 22 -13.79 -3.23 5.52
C GLU A 22 -15.08 -3.87 4.98
N ARG A 23 -15.68 -3.25 3.97
CA ARG A 23 -16.87 -3.81 3.34
C ARG A 23 -16.57 -5.13 2.63
N TYR A 24 -15.46 -5.19 1.92
CA TYR A 24 -15.04 -6.41 1.23
C TYR A 24 -14.79 -7.55 2.21
N LYS A 25 -14.15 -7.26 3.33
CA LYS A 25 -13.94 -8.25 4.39
C LYS A 25 -15.24 -8.83 4.89
N LYS A 26 -16.23 -7.97 5.12
CA LYS A 26 -17.56 -8.42 5.60
C LYS A 26 -18.30 -9.25 4.57
N GLU A 27 -18.23 -8.86 3.31
CA GLU A 27 -18.97 -9.54 2.24
C GLU A 27 -18.35 -10.88 1.87
N THR A 28 -17.02 -11.00 1.96
CA THR A 28 -16.31 -12.20 1.51
C THR A 28 -15.81 -13.08 2.64
N ASN A 29 -15.78 -12.56 3.86
CA ASN A 29 -15.21 -13.24 5.03
C ASN A 29 -13.71 -13.53 4.87
N ILE A 30 -13.03 -12.80 3.99
CA ILE A 30 -11.58 -12.91 3.79
C ILE A 30 -10.87 -12.05 4.82
N ASP A 31 -9.84 -12.59 5.46
CA ASP A 31 -9.03 -11.85 6.41
C ASP A 31 -8.01 -10.98 5.67
N ILE A 32 -8.19 -9.66 5.75
CA ILE A 32 -7.32 -8.67 5.11
C ILE A 32 -6.77 -7.73 6.16
N GLN A 33 -5.46 -7.53 6.12
CA GLN A 33 -4.81 -6.51 6.96
C GLN A 33 -4.22 -5.44 6.07
N ALA A 34 -4.65 -4.19 6.26
CA ALA A 34 -4.19 -3.06 5.49
C ALA A 34 -3.27 -2.18 6.33
N SER A 35 -2.17 -1.76 5.73
CA SER A 35 -1.24 -0.79 6.33
C SER A 35 -1.16 0.42 5.42
N PHE A 36 -1.25 1.62 6.00
CA PHE A 36 -1.23 2.87 5.26
C PHE A 36 0.07 3.63 5.48
N PHE A 37 0.59 4.18 4.39
CA PHE A 37 1.78 5.03 4.40
C PHE A 37 1.43 6.34 3.72
N GLN A 38 1.95 7.46 4.23
CA GLN A 38 1.56 8.78 3.76
C GLN A 38 2.30 9.22 2.50
N ASP A 39 3.46 8.64 2.23
CA ASP A 39 4.23 8.97 1.05
C ASP A 39 5.22 7.85 0.72
N GLY A 40 5.94 8.04 -0.39
CA GLY A 40 6.90 7.04 -0.84
C GLY A 40 8.08 6.85 0.12
N ASN A 41 8.52 7.93 0.78
CA ASN A 41 9.60 7.85 1.75
C ASN A 41 9.21 6.99 2.95
N GLU A 42 8.02 7.20 3.48
CA GLU A 42 7.54 6.41 4.61
C GLU A 42 7.42 4.94 4.24
N LEU A 43 6.86 4.66 3.07
CA LEU A 43 6.74 3.29 2.59
C LEU A 43 8.12 2.62 2.51
N VAL A 44 9.08 3.26 1.86
CA VAL A 44 10.42 2.68 1.67
C VAL A 44 11.13 2.50 3.01
N PHE A 45 11.04 3.49 3.87
CA PHE A 45 11.73 3.46 5.17
C PHE A 45 11.18 2.35 6.06
N LYS A 46 9.85 2.19 6.10
CA LYS A 46 9.19 1.22 6.99
C LYS A 46 8.93 -0.12 6.33
N TYR A 47 9.32 -0.30 5.08
CA TYR A 47 8.96 -1.50 4.32
C TYR A 47 9.53 -2.77 4.94
N GLU A 48 8.67 -3.77 5.03
CA GLU A 48 9.04 -5.14 5.36
C GLU A 48 8.43 -6.07 4.30
N PRO A 49 9.10 -7.17 3.94
CA PRO A 49 8.61 -8.06 2.87
C PRO A 49 7.50 -9.00 3.36
N ILE A 50 6.43 -8.42 3.87
CA ILE A 50 5.28 -9.15 4.43
C ILE A 50 4.00 -8.94 3.64
N TYR A 51 4.03 -8.11 2.59
CA TYR A 51 2.83 -7.73 1.84
C TYR A 51 2.61 -8.63 0.65
N ASP A 52 1.34 -8.92 0.38
CA ASP A 52 0.94 -9.61 -0.84
C ASP A 52 0.82 -8.62 -2.00
N VAL A 53 0.33 -7.42 -1.70
CA VAL A 53 0.18 -6.39 -2.71
C VAL A 53 0.45 -5.01 -2.12
N LEU A 54 1.01 -4.12 -2.95
CA LEU A 54 1.15 -2.71 -2.65
C LEU A 54 0.31 -1.91 -3.64
N LEU A 55 -0.51 -0.99 -3.11
CA LEU A 55 -1.24 -0.01 -3.90
C LEU A 55 -0.55 1.32 -3.71
N LEU A 56 -0.02 1.89 -4.79
CA LEU A 56 0.79 3.10 -4.72
C LEU A 56 0.16 4.20 -5.56
N ASP A 57 -0.03 5.37 -4.97
CA ASP A 57 -0.29 6.57 -5.74
C ASP A 57 0.99 6.98 -6.46
N ILE A 58 0.87 7.35 -7.73
CA ILE A 58 2.03 7.79 -8.50
C ILE A 58 2.54 9.13 -7.99
N GLU A 59 1.63 10.08 -7.75
CA GLU A 59 1.98 11.43 -7.33
C GLU A 59 1.89 11.57 -5.81
N MET A 60 3.03 11.59 -5.17
CA MET A 60 3.13 11.80 -3.72
C MET A 60 4.28 12.77 -3.43
N PRO A 61 4.19 13.55 -2.34
CA PRO A 61 5.31 14.40 -1.94
C PRO A 61 6.51 13.57 -1.52
N LYS A 62 7.68 14.17 -1.56
CA LYS A 62 8.98 13.60 -1.19
C LYS A 62 9.46 12.54 -2.15
N MET A 63 8.77 11.41 -2.26
CA MET A 63 9.12 10.34 -3.19
C MET A 63 7.84 9.85 -3.85
N ASN A 64 7.78 9.89 -5.18
CA ASN A 64 6.61 9.43 -5.91
C ASN A 64 6.52 7.90 -5.93
N GLY A 65 5.35 7.39 -6.37
CA GLY A 65 5.10 5.96 -6.36
C GLY A 65 6.04 5.15 -7.24
N MET A 66 6.45 5.70 -8.38
CA MET A 66 7.36 4.99 -9.29
C MET A 66 8.74 4.82 -8.67
N ASP A 67 9.27 5.88 -8.04
CA ASP A 67 10.57 5.80 -7.37
C ASP A 67 10.51 4.89 -6.15
N ALA A 68 9.42 4.95 -5.39
CA ALA A 68 9.22 4.05 -4.26
C ALA A 68 9.20 2.59 -4.72
N ALA A 69 8.49 2.30 -5.82
CA ALA A 69 8.43 0.95 -6.37
C ALA A 69 9.82 0.43 -6.76
N ARG A 70 10.65 1.28 -7.36
CA ARG A 70 12.03 0.89 -7.71
C ARG A 70 12.84 0.52 -6.48
N GLU A 71 12.71 1.30 -5.39
CA GLU A 71 13.41 1.00 -4.15
C GLU A 71 12.91 -0.29 -3.51
N ILE A 72 11.59 -0.50 -3.52
CA ILE A 72 11.00 -1.74 -2.99
C ILE A 72 11.50 -2.95 -3.77
N ARG A 73 11.55 -2.87 -5.11
CA ARG A 73 11.99 -3.98 -5.94
C ARG A 73 13.43 -4.43 -5.66
N LYS A 74 14.26 -3.55 -5.16
CA LYS A 74 15.64 -3.93 -4.74
C LYS A 74 15.63 -4.89 -3.56
N ARG A 75 14.58 -4.85 -2.73
CA ARG A 75 14.47 -5.64 -1.51
C ARG A 75 13.44 -6.75 -1.59
N ASP A 76 12.43 -6.60 -2.46
CA ASP A 76 11.33 -7.54 -2.58
C ASP A 76 10.89 -7.63 -4.04
N GLN A 77 11.21 -8.75 -4.67
CA GLN A 77 10.88 -8.98 -6.07
C GLN A 77 9.56 -9.71 -6.27
N ARG A 78 8.91 -10.12 -5.19
CA ARG A 78 7.70 -10.94 -5.25
C ARG A 78 6.40 -10.14 -5.07
N VAL A 79 6.43 -9.07 -4.28
CA VAL A 79 5.21 -8.32 -3.99
C VAL A 79 4.61 -7.76 -5.28
N LEU A 80 3.29 -7.91 -5.42
CA LEU A 80 2.57 -7.30 -6.54
C LEU A 80 2.42 -5.80 -6.28
N ILE A 81 2.79 -4.99 -7.26
CA ILE A 81 2.68 -3.53 -7.14
C ILE A 81 1.65 -3.04 -8.16
N ILE A 82 0.67 -2.29 -7.67
CA ILE A 82 -0.39 -1.70 -8.48
C ILE A 82 -0.39 -0.19 -8.27
N PHE A 83 -0.47 0.55 -9.37
CA PHE A 83 -0.55 2.00 -9.36
C PHE A 83 -1.96 2.51 -9.62
#